data_553c14a467ce23d1a028880ad26d8c1a
#
_entry.id   553c14a467ce23d1a028880ad26d8c1a
#
_cell.length_a   1.000
_cell.length_b   1.000
_cell.length_c   1.000
_cell.angle_alpha   90.00
_cell.angle_beta   90.00
_cell.angle_gamma   90.00
#
_symmetry.space_group_name_H-M   'P 1'
#
loop_
_entity.id
_entity.type
_entity.pdbx_description
1 polymer ?
#
loop_
_entity_poly.entity_id
_entity_poly.type
_entity_poly.pdbx_seq_one_letter_code
_entity_poly.pdbx_strand_id
1 'polypeptide(L)'
;MLPCSIESPRKVAEMSRYIGPRIRIVRRLNGVDLPGLITSRELRRPYPPGQHGPTQRVKLSDYAVRLREKQKLRYHYGIGEKQFRLYMQKAKRTKGNTGENLLILLESRIDNVVFRLGFARTMRAARQMVLHGHVNVDGERVNIPSFSLSVGQTVEIREKSKHRAKVTEGLSGAGQSALPSYLERGDTELKGIFKTRPESNDCPIGEITESL
;
A
#
# COMPACT_ATOMS: atom_id res chain seq x y z
N MET A 1 -42.82 22.64 28.22
CA MET A 1 -41.99 21.41 28.17
C MET A 1 -41.76 21.05 26.73
N LEU A 2 -40.55 21.41 26.21
CA LEU A 2 -40.13 21.09 24.86
C LEU A 2 -39.34 19.78 24.90
N PRO A 3 -39.56 18.84 23.97
CA PRO A 3 -38.82 17.59 23.95
C PRO A 3 -37.38 17.86 23.45
N CYS A 4 -36.44 17.41 24.25
CA CYS A 4 -35.02 17.37 23.94
C CYS A 4 -34.79 16.50 22.69
N SER A 5 -34.43 17.13 21.61
CA SER A 5 -34.00 16.44 20.38
C SER A 5 -32.69 15.71 20.65
N ILE A 6 -32.75 14.40 20.78
CA ILE A 6 -31.57 13.54 20.83
C ILE A 6 -30.91 13.64 19.44
N GLU A 7 -29.90 14.47 19.31
CA GLU A 7 -29.01 14.43 18.14
C GLU A 7 -28.43 13.03 18.03
N SER A 8 -28.78 12.34 16.94
CA SER A 8 -28.16 11.08 16.57
C SER A 8 -26.63 11.27 16.49
N PRO A 9 -25.84 10.33 17.04
CA PRO A 9 -24.38 10.44 16.98
C PRO A 9 -23.97 10.57 15.53
N ARG A 10 -23.27 11.68 15.20
CA ARG A 10 -22.68 11.90 13.89
C ARG A 10 -21.93 10.63 13.51
N LYS A 11 -22.39 9.94 12.45
CA LYS A 11 -21.68 8.80 11.88
C LYS A 11 -20.23 9.23 11.70
N VAL A 12 -19.36 8.67 12.54
CA VAL A 12 -17.92 8.78 12.38
C VAL A 12 -17.67 8.40 10.94
N ALA A 13 -17.12 9.32 10.15
CA ALA A 13 -16.90 9.12 8.73
C ALA A 13 -16.18 7.78 8.56
N GLU A 14 -16.89 6.77 8.05
CA GLU A 14 -16.35 5.44 7.85
C GLU A 14 -15.10 5.59 7.03
N MET A 15 -13.96 5.35 7.68
CA MET A 15 -12.68 5.36 7.00
C MET A 15 -12.79 4.36 5.87
N SER A 16 -12.85 4.83 4.63
CA SER A 16 -13.14 4.09 3.40
C SER A 16 -12.11 3.01 3.05
N ARG A 17 -11.55 2.34 4.07
CA ARG A 17 -10.60 1.25 3.94
C ARG A 17 -11.33 -0.08 3.91
N TYR A 18 -10.91 -0.95 3.01
CA TYR A 18 -11.43 -2.30 2.99
C TYR A 18 -10.96 -3.08 4.23
N ILE A 19 -11.89 -3.47 5.09
CA ILE A 19 -11.62 -4.23 6.33
C ILE A 19 -11.93 -5.74 6.13
N GLY A 20 -12.59 -6.11 5.04
CA GLY A 20 -13.02 -7.47 4.76
C GLY A 20 -11.88 -8.47 4.48
N PRO A 21 -12.23 -9.73 4.16
CA PRO A 21 -11.29 -10.83 3.93
C PRO A 21 -10.35 -10.56 2.74
N ARG A 22 -9.04 -10.57 2.99
CA ARG A 22 -8.02 -10.29 1.98
C ARG A 22 -7.97 -11.33 0.88
N ILE A 23 -8.08 -12.61 1.21
CA ILE A 23 -8.09 -13.73 0.27
C ILE A 23 -9.20 -13.57 -0.77
N ARG A 24 -10.35 -13.01 -0.39
CA ARG A 24 -11.45 -12.73 -1.32
C ARG A 24 -11.06 -11.72 -2.40
N ILE A 25 -10.23 -10.72 -2.06
CA ILE A 25 -9.71 -9.74 -3.02
C ILE A 25 -8.79 -10.43 -4.02
N VAL A 26 -7.79 -11.17 -3.54
CA VAL A 26 -6.81 -11.87 -4.40
C VAL A 26 -7.51 -12.83 -5.34
N ARG A 27 -8.44 -13.63 -4.85
CA ARG A 27 -9.26 -14.53 -5.68
C ARG A 27 -10.06 -13.78 -6.75
N ARG A 28 -10.59 -12.59 -6.42
CA ARG A 28 -11.33 -11.75 -7.38
C ARG A 28 -10.43 -11.17 -8.46
N LEU A 29 -9.16 -10.97 -8.16
CA LEU A 29 -8.15 -10.45 -9.07
C LEU A 29 -7.36 -11.57 -9.78
N ASN A 30 -7.93 -12.78 -9.92
CA ASN A 30 -7.34 -13.95 -10.56
C ASN A 30 -6.06 -14.48 -9.89
N GLY A 31 -5.98 -14.39 -8.57
CA GLY A 31 -4.84 -14.96 -7.84
C GLY A 31 -3.54 -14.17 -7.97
N VAL A 32 -3.59 -12.92 -8.46
CA VAL A 32 -2.40 -12.08 -8.56
C VAL A 32 -1.74 -11.95 -7.19
N ASP A 33 -0.45 -12.22 -7.13
CA ASP A 33 0.32 -11.99 -5.92
C ASP A 33 0.43 -10.48 -5.67
N LEU A 34 -0.11 -10.05 -4.54
CA LEU A 34 -0.05 -8.66 -4.09
C LEU A 34 0.81 -8.62 -2.83
N PRO A 35 2.12 -8.32 -2.96
CA PRO A 35 3.04 -8.26 -1.83
C PRO A 35 2.48 -7.37 -0.71
N GLY A 36 2.58 -7.84 0.53
CA GLY A 36 2.08 -7.10 1.69
C GLY A 36 0.57 -7.12 1.93
N LEU A 37 -0.23 -7.65 1.02
CA LEU A 37 -1.66 -7.86 1.25
C LEU A 37 -1.92 -9.20 1.94
N ILE A 38 -1.26 -10.26 1.48
CA ILE A 38 -1.32 -11.60 2.06
C ILE A 38 0.11 -12.10 2.21
N THR A 39 0.42 -12.75 3.32
CA THR A 39 1.62 -13.58 3.45
C THR A 39 1.44 -14.75 2.49
N SER A 40 2.47 -15.08 1.67
CA SER A 40 2.43 -16.09 0.62
C SER A 40 1.77 -17.37 1.11
N ARG A 41 0.58 -17.61 0.68
CA ARG A 41 -0.20 -18.80 0.99
C ARG A 41 -0.81 -19.30 -0.30
N GLU A 42 -0.58 -20.55 -0.61
CA GLU A 42 -1.27 -21.20 -1.71
C GLU A 42 -2.78 -21.03 -1.58
N LEU A 43 -3.41 -20.58 -2.65
CA LEU A 43 -4.84 -20.41 -2.67
C LEU A 43 -5.50 -21.78 -2.77
N ARG A 44 -6.09 -22.27 -1.68
CA ARG A 44 -6.87 -23.52 -1.70
C ARG A 44 -8.00 -23.52 -2.75
N ARG A 45 -8.45 -22.34 -3.17
CA ARG A 45 -9.56 -22.15 -4.13
C ARG A 45 -9.15 -21.08 -5.14
N PRO A 46 -8.59 -21.44 -6.30
CA PRO A 46 -8.06 -20.50 -7.29
C PRO A 46 -9.13 -19.76 -8.10
N TYR A 47 -10.40 -20.10 -7.93
CA TYR A 47 -11.51 -19.49 -8.64
C TYR A 47 -12.08 -18.26 -7.91
N PRO A 48 -12.81 -17.35 -8.61
CA PRO A 48 -13.41 -16.16 -8.02
C PRO A 48 -14.34 -16.48 -6.84
N PRO A 49 -14.52 -15.54 -5.89
CA PRO A 49 -15.42 -15.74 -4.76
C PRO A 49 -16.88 -15.68 -5.21
N GLY A 50 -17.74 -16.43 -4.53
CA GLY A 50 -19.18 -16.49 -4.77
C GLY A 50 -19.66 -17.89 -5.09
N GLN A 51 -20.99 -18.06 -5.12
CA GLN A 51 -21.64 -19.35 -5.38
C GLN A 51 -21.29 -19.90 -6.77
N HIS A 52 -21.27 -19.03 -7.77
CA HIS A 52 -20.96 -19.39 -9.16
C HIS A 52 -19.46 -19.33 -9.52
N GLY A 53 -18.58 -19.08 -8.52
CA GLY A 53 -17.15 -18.96 -8.76
C GLY A 53 -16.52 -20.09 -9.57
N PRO A 54 -16.78 -21.38 -9.23
CA PRO A 54 -16.20 -22.53 -9.93
C PRO A 54 -16.67 -22.71 -11.38
N THR A 55 -17.92 -22.33 -11.65
CA THR A 55 -18.56 -22.54 -12.96
C THR A 55 -18.51 -21.32 -13.87
N GLN A 56 -18.07 -20.18 -13.36
CA GLN A 56 -18.11 -18.93 -14.08
C GLN A 56 -17.02 -18.86 -15.16
N ARG A 57 -17.40 -19.03 -16.42
CA ARG A 57 -16.56 -18.71 -17.59
C ARG A 57 -16.87 -17.28 -18.02
N VAL A 58 -16.13 -16.31 -17.53
CA VAL A 58 -16.35 -14.89 -17.86
C VAL A 58 -15.42 -14.49 -19.00
N LYS A 59 -16.01 -14.14 -20.16
CA LYS A 59 -15.32 -13.34 -21.16
C LYS A 59 -15.24 -11.91 -20.64
N LEU A 60 -14.04 -11.42 -20.42
CA LEU A 60 -13.84 -10.08 -19.90
C LEU A 60 -14.01 -9.05 -21.02
N SER A 61 -14.80 -8.01 -20.77
CA SER A 61 -14.80 -6.82 -21.62
C SER A 61 -13.54 -5.97 -21.34
N ASP A 62 -13.14 -5.13 -22.29
CA ASP A 62 -11.99 -4.23 -22.12
C ASP A 62 -12.14 -3.34 -20.88
N TYR A 63 -13.33 -2.87 -20.62
CA TYR A 63 -13.63 -2.14 -19.38
C TYR A 63 -13.34 -2.97 -18.12
N ALA A 64 -13.71 -4.24 -18.11
CA ALA A 64 -13.50 -5.10 -16.95
C ALA A 64 -12.00 -5.38 -16.72
N VAL A 65 -11.20 -5.50 -17.79
CA VAL A 65 -9.75 -5.64 -17.71
C VAL A 65 -9.15 -4.39 -17.07
N ARG A 66 -9.42 -3.21 -17.61
CA ARG A 66 -8.93 -1.93 -17.07
C ARG A 66 -9.38 -1.70 -15.63
N LEU A 67 -10.61 -2.04 -15.29
CA LEU A 67 -11.12 -1.94 -13.92
C LEU A 67 -10.33 -2.85 -12.97
N ARG A 68 -9.97 -4.07 -13.39
CA ARG A 68 -9.16 -4.99 -12.58
C ARG A 68 -7.77 -4.43 -12.32
N GLU A 69 -7.09 -3.88 -13.32
CA GLU A 69 -5.77 -3.26 -13.16
C GLU A 69 -5.84 -2.09 -12.16
N LYS A 70 -6.81 -1.20 -12.31
CA LYS A 70 -7.05 -0.15 -11.32
C LYS A 70 -7.27 -0.71 -9.91
N GLN A 71 -8.05 -1.77 -9.76
CA GLN A 71 -8.32 -2.37 -8.45
C GLN A 71 -7.08 -3.08 -7.87
N LYS A 72 -6.20 -3.68 -8.70
CA LYS A 72 -4.91 -4.22 -8.24
C LYS A 72 -4.11 -3.14 -7.53
N LEU A 73 -3.87 -2.00 -8.19
CA LEU A 73 -3.16 -0.86 -7.60
C LEU A 73 -3.81 -0.40 -6.29
N ARG A 74 -5.11 -0.16 -6.33
CA ARG A 74 -5.83 0.34 -5.16
C ARG A 74 -5.71 -0.56 -3.94
N TYR A 75 -5.83 -1.86 -4.14
CA TYR A 75 -5.75 -2.83 -3.03
C TYR A 75 -4.32 -3.07 -2.57
N HIS A 76 -3.34 -3.05 -3.47
CA HIS A 76 -1.95 -3.18 -3.12
C HIS A 76 -1.51 -2.06 -2.18
N TYR A 77 -1.71 -0.80 -2.57
CA TYR A 77 -1.35 0.35 -1.73
C TYR A 77 -2.36 0.65 -0.60
N GLY A 78 -3.44 -0.11 -0.49
CA GLY A 78 -4.44 0.06 0.56
C GLY A 78 -5.13 1.43 0.55
N ILE A 79 -5.33 2.03 -0.63
CA ILE A 79 -5.86 3.38 -0.82
C ILE A 79 -7.36 3.33 -1.12
N GLY A 80 -8.11 4.31 -0.59
CA GLY A 80 -9.52 4.51 -0.93
C GLY A 80 -9.71 5.10 -2.33
N GLU A 81 -10.85 4.88 -2.95
CA GLU A 81 -11.15 5.35 -4.32
C GLU A 81 -11.02 6.87 -4.47
N LYS A 82 -11.53 7.63 -3.50
CA LYS A 82 -11.42 9.10 -3.50
C LYS A 82 -9.97 9.57 -3.54
N GLN A 83 -9.13 8.96 -2.70
CA GLN A 83 -7.70 9.29 -2.63
C GLN A 83 -6.96 8.87 -3.90
N PHE A 84 -7.29 7.71 -4.47
CA PHE A 84 -6.73 7.25 -5.73
C PHE A 84 -7.02 8.23 -6.88
N ARG A 85 -8.25 8.74 -6.97
CA ARG A 85 -8.61 9.79 -7.96
C ARG A 85 -7.78 11.06 -7.79
N LEU A 86 -7.52 11.48 -6.55
CA LEU A 86 -6.67 12.65 -6.29
C LEU A 86 -5.22 12.42 -6.76
N TYR A 87 -4.66 11.22 -6.55
CA TYR A 87 -3.34 10.88 -7.08
C TYR A 87 -3.32 10.88 -8.61
N MET A 88 -4.35 10.32 -9.25
CA MET A 88 -4.49 10.34 -10.70
C MET A 88 -4.56 11.78 -11.27
N GLN A 89 -5.31 12.66 -10.60
CA GLN A 89 -5.37 14.08 -10.99
C GLN A 89 -4.01 14.77 -10.84
N LYS A 90 -3.26 14.46 -9.77
CA LYS A 90 -1.89 14.99 -9.59
C LYS A 90 -0.96 14.46 -10.67
N ALA A 91 -1.00 13.16 -10.97
CA ALA A 91 -0.19 12.54 -12.00
C ALA A 91 -0.41 13.15 -13.39
N LYS A 92 -1.67 13.43 -13.74
CA LYS A 92 -2.03 14.10 -15.01
C LYS A 92 -1.50 15.53 -15.13
N ARG A 93 -1.30 16.24 -14.02
CA ARG A 93 -0.74 17.61 -14.01
C ARG A 93 0.77 17.62 -14.15
N THR A 94 1.43 16.51 -13.86
CA THR A 94 2.89 16.39 -13.97
C THR A 94 3.27 16.04 -15.40
N LYS A 95 4.32 16.66 -15.93
CA LYS A 95 4.83 16.36 -17.28
C LYS A 95 5.35 14.90 -17.34
N GLY A 96 5.13 14.24 -18.46
CA GLY A 96 5.56 12.86 -18.71
C GLY A 96 4.40 11.87 -18.76
N ASN A 97 4.71 10.59 -18.72
CA ASN A 97 3.72 9.51 -18.73
C ASN A 97 2.89 9.53 -17.43
N THR A 98 1.58 9.60 -17.58
CA THR A 98 0.66 9.67 -16.42
C THR A 98 0.72 8.42 -15.56
N GLY A 99 0.90 7.23 -16.17
CA GLY A 99 1.01 5.96 -15.46
C GLY A 99 2.25 5.92 -14.57
N GLU A 100 3.42 6.25 -15.12
CA GLU A 100 4.68 6.35 -14.37
C GLU A 100 4.60 7.38 -13.25
N ASN A 101 4.10 8.57 -13.54
CA ASN A 101 3.91 9.61 -12.53
C ASN A 101 3.00 9.15 -11.39
N LEU A 102 1.95 8.38 -11.70
CA LEU A 102 1.06 7.81 -10.69
C LEU A 102 1.82 6.80 -9.81
N LEU A 103 2.62 5.90 -10.41
CA LEU A 103 3.41 4.92 -9.68
C LEU A 103 4.44 5.59 -8.79
N ILE A 104 5.15 6.60 -9.29
CA ILE A 104 6.10 7.40 -8.50
C ILE A 104 5.42 8.01 -7.27
N LEU A 105 4.24 8.61 -7.46
CA LEU A 105 3.47 9.20 -6.35
C LEU A 105 3.00 8.16 -5.33
N LEU A 106 2.71 6.94 -5.76
CA LEU A 106 2.29 5.86 -4.88
C LEU A 106 3.46 5.22 -4.15
N GLU A 107 4.59 5.03 -4.81
CA GLU A 107 5.81 4.47 -4.21
C GLU A 107 6.49 5.46 -3.24
N SER A 108 6.41 6.77 -3.49
CA SER A 108 6.98 7.80 -2.60
C SER A 108 6.26 7.95 -1.27
N ARG A 109 5.17 7.25 -1.02
CA ARG A 109 4.43 7.34 0.24
C ARG A 109 5.19 6.67 1.37
N ILE A 110 5.19 7.31 2.55
CA ILE A 110 5.90 6.78 3.72
C ILE A 110 5.39 5.41 4.16
N ASP A 111 4.08 5.14 4.09
CA ASP A 111 3.52 3.83 4.46
C ASP A 111 4.04 2.71 3.54
N ASN A 112 4.23 3.02 2.25
CA ASN A 112 4.82 2.09 1.30
C ASN A 112 6.34 1.92 1.54
N VAL A 113 7.08 3.01 1.69
CA VAL A 113 8.54 2.97 1.94
C VAL A 113 8.85 2.16 3.20
N VAL A 114 8.10 2.35 4.29
CA VAL A 114 8.24 1.54 5.53
C VAL A 114 8.03 0.06 5.27
N PHE A 115 7.07 -0.29 4.40
CA PHE A 115 6.85 -1.68 3.99
C PHE A 115 8.00 -2.21 3.12
N ARG A 116 8.48 -1.44 2.14
CA ARG A 116 9.59 -1.82 1.24
C ARG A 116 10.91 -2.00 1.97
N LEU A 117 11.20 -1.15 2.96
CA LEU A 117 12.36 -1.29 3.83
C LEU A 117 12.30 -2.56 4.71
N GLY A 118 11.16 -3.26 4.73
CA GLY A 118 10.98 -4.46 5.54
C GLY A 118 10.64 -4.19 7.01
N PHE A 119 10.40 -2.95 7.40
CA PHE A 119 10.04 -2.60 8.78
C PHE A 119 8.67 -3.13 9.20
N ALA A 120 7.85 -3.54 8.24
CA ALA A 120 6.57 -4.16 8.49
C ALA A 120 6.29 -5.32 7.53
N ARG A 121 5.70 -6.39 8.02
CA ARG A 121 5.34 -7.58 7.21
C ARG A 121 4.21 -7.33 6.21
N THR A 122 3.40 -6.32 6.42
CA THR A 122 2.25 -6.01 5.56
C THR A 122 2.07 -4.50 5.43
N MET A 123 1.52 -4.05 4.29
CA MET A 123 1.17 -2.65 4.06
C MET A 123 0.26 -2.06 5.16
N ARG A 124 -0.63 -2.88 5.72
CA ARG A 124 -1.50 -2.44 6.83
C ARG A 124 -0.73 -2.22 8.13
N ALA A 125 0.25 -3.10 8.40
CA ALA A 125 1.12 -2.95 9.58
C ALA A 125 2.01 -1.72 9.43
N ALA A 126 2.60 -1.49 8.25
CA ALA A 126 3.37 -0.28 7.94
C ALA A 126 2.54 0.99 8.19
N ARG A 127 1.34 1.03 7.63
CA ARG A 127 0.42 2.15 7.84
C ARG A 127 0.06 2.38 9.30
N GLN A 128 -0.15 1.31 10.06
CA GLN A 128 -0.42 1.40 11.51
C GLN A 128 0.78 1.95 12.26
N MET A 129 1.99 1.51 11.92
CA MET A 129 3.22 2.03 12.54
C MET A 129 3.37 3.53 12.32
N VAL A 130 3.13 4.01 11.11
CA VAL A 130 3.15 5.46 10.82
C VAL A 130 2.07 6.19 11.59
N LEU A 131 0.81 5.74 11.55
CA LEU A 131 -0.32 6.39 12.26
C LEU A 131 -0.07 6.50 13.76
N HIS A 132 0.58 5.51 14.37
CA HIS A 132 0.90 5.51 15.79
C HIS A 132 2.18 6.31 16.10
N GLY A 133 2.83 6.87 15.05
CA GLY A 133 4.02 7.73 15.21
C GLY A 133 5.24 6.97 15.70
N HIS A 134 5.43 5.74 15.21
CA HIS A 134 6.63 4.93 15.45
C HIS A 134 7.74 5.19 14.43
N VAL A 135 7.50 6.05 13.44
CA VAL A 135 8.40 6.36 12.34
C VAL A 135 8.79 7.84 12.39
N ASN A 136 10.08 8.11 12.22
CA ASN A 136 10.63 9.44 12.03
C ASN A 136 11.13 9.60 10.59
N VAL A 137 11.07 10.83 10.09
CA VAL A 137 11.69 11.25 8.83
C VAL A 137 12.64 12.39 9.16
N ASP A 138 13.91 12.24 8.82
CA ASP A 138 14.97 13.23 9.14
C ASP A 138 14.99 13.65 10.62
N GLY A 139 14.71 12.69 11.53
CA GLY A 139 14.62 12.92 12.98
C GLY A 139 13.24 13.41 13.48
N GLU A 140 12.37 13.88 12.59
CA GLU A 140 11.03 14.37 12.95
C GLU A 140 9.97 13.27 12.91
N ARG A 141 9.08 13.26 13.91
CA ARG A 141 8.00 12.29 13.99
C ARG A 141 6.92 12.55 12.95
N VAL A 142 6.65 11.55 12.11
CA VAL A 142 5.57 11.58 11.12
C VAL A 142 4.44 10.62 11.50
N ASN A 143 3.20 11.12 11.49
CA ASN A 143 1.98 10.34 11.78
C ASN A 143 0.99 10.28 10.60
N ILE A 144 1.36 10.84 9.45
CA ILE A 144 0.52 10.90 8.25
C ILE A 144 0.99 9.84 7.25
N PRO A 145 0.25 8.73 7.03
CA PRO A 145 0.69 7.65 6.12
C PRO A 145 0.80 8.05 4.65
N SER A 146 0.14 9.12 4.26
CA SER A 146 0.20 9.67 2.90
C SER A 146 1.31 10.70 2.71
N PHE A 147 2.18 10.89 3.69
CA PHE A 147 3.34 11.76 3.57
C PHE A 147 4.21 11.30 2.40
N SER A 148 4.54 12.20 1.49
CA SER A 148 5.36 11.91 0.31
C SER A 148 6.82 12.23 0.64
N LEU A 149 7.68 11.24 0.49
CA LEU A 149 9.11 11.38 0.69
C LEU A 149 9.76 12.05 -0.51
N SER A 150 10.76 12.87 -0.23
CA SER A 150 11.65 13.48 -1.21
C SER A 150 12.99 12.74 -1.26
N VAL A 151 13.68 12.83 -2.39
CA VAL A 151 15.01 12.23 -2.56
C VAL A 151 15.98 12.78 -1.51
N GLY A 152 16.75 11.91 -0.89
CA GLY A 152 17.71 12.22 0.16
C GLY A 152 17.16 12.10 1.58
N GLN A 153 15.85 11.98 1.77
CA GLN A 153 15.26 11.87 3.10
C GLN A 153 15.52 10.50 3.74
N THR A 154 15.72 10.52 5.05
CA THR A 154 15.97 9.33 5.86
C THR A 154 14.71 8.94 6.64
N VAL A 155 14.41 7.66 6.61
CA VAL A 155 13.28 7.07 7.35
C VAL A 155 13.83 6.14 8.42
N GLU A 156 13.46 6.34 9.67
CA GLU A 156 13.95 5.55 10.79
C GLU A 156 12.83 5.13 11.74
N ILE A 157 13.03 4.02 12.43
CA ILE A 157 12.14 3.59 13.51
C ILE A 157 12.53 4.31 14.80
N ARG A 158 11.58 5.02 15.38
CA ARG A 158 11.76 5.77 16.62
C ARG A 158 12.34 4.89 17.73
N GLU A 159 13.32 5.39 18.47
CA GLU A 159 14.01 4.64 19.55
C GLU A 159 13.08 4.12 20.63
N LYS A 160 12.10 4.94 21.04
CA LYS A 160 11.10 4.56 22.06
C LYS A 160 9.99 3.65 21.52
N SER A 161 10.10 3.14 20.28
CA SER A 161 9.08 2.30 19.68
C SER A 161 9.11 0.86 20.23
N LYS A 162 7.96 0.39 20.72
CA LYS A 162 7.77 -1.01 21.14
C LYS A 162 7.93 -2.03 19.99
N HIS A 163 7.89 -1.55 18.75
CA HIS A 163 8.00 -2.38 17.55
C HIS A 163 9.46 -2.63 17.13
N ARG A 164 10.44 -1.95 17.71
CA ARG A 164 11.85 -2.01 17.33
C ARG A 164 12.38 -3.46 17.33
N ALA A 165 12.20 -4.19 18.42
CA ALA A 165 12.62 -5.58 18.53
C ALA A 165 11.97 -6.48 17.46
N LYS A 166 10.65 -6.32 17.20
CA LYS A 166 9.95 -7.09 16.17
C LYS A 166 10.40 -6.75 14.75
N VAL A 167 10.81 -5.52 14.51
CA VAL A 167 11.37 -5.10 13.22
C VAL A 167 12.73 -5.74 13.01
N THR A 168 13.63 -5.68 14.00
CA THR A 168 14.95 -6.31 13.93
C THR A 168 14.84 -7.82 13.71
N GLU A 169 13.96 -8.49 14.48
CA GLU A 169 13.67 -9.92 14.29
C GLU A 169 13.11 -10.23 12.88
N GLY A 170 12.24 -9.36 12.37
CA GLY A 170 11.68 -9.49 11.03
C GLY A 170 12.71 -9.26 9.92
N LEU A 171 13.69 -8.40 10.13
CA LEU A 171 14.77 -8.11 9.19
C LEU A 171 15.81 -9.24 9.10
N SER A 172 16.03 -9.99 10.17
CA SER A 172 16.92 -11.16 10.19
C SER A 172 16.29 -12.44 9.64
N GLY A 173 14.96 -12.47 9.44
CA GLY A 173 14.23 -13.63 8.94
C GLY A 173 14.32 -13.80 7.41
N ALA A 174 14.45 -15.06 6.95
CA ALA A 174 14.39 -15.43 5.54
C ALA A 174 12.99 -15.13 4.97
N GLY A 175 12.83 -14.09 4.21
CA GLY A 175 11.54 -13.70 3.59
C GLY A 175 11.45 -12.26 3.15
N GLN A 176 12.57 -11.55 3.11
CA GLN A 176 12.60 -10.18 2.62
C GLN A 176 12.49 -10.17 1.09
N SER A 177 11.49 -9.46 0.58
CA SER A 177 11.52 -9.02 -0.81
C SER A 177 12.80 -8.23 -1.06
N ALA A 178 13.42 -8.41 -2.22
CA ALA A 178 14.59 -7.64 -2.61
C ALA A 178 14.30 -6.14 -2.40
N LEU A 179 15.27 -5.42 -1.84
CA LEU A 179 15.14 -3.98 -1.64
C LEU A 179 15.07 -3.31 -3.01
N PRO A 180 14.07 -2.47 -3.29
CA PRO A 180 13.99 -1.74 -4.54
C PRO A 180 15.20 -0.82 -4.75
N SER A 181 15.57 -0.56 -6.02
CA SER A 181 16.73 0.23 -6.41
C SER A 181 16.73 1.66 -5.85
N TYR A 182 15.57 2.24 -5.64
CA TYR A 182 15.41 3.61 -5.14
C TYR A 182 15.56 3.75 -3.61
N LEU A 183 15.71 2.62 -2.88
CA LEU A 183 15.91 2.61 -1.43
C LEU A 183 17.29 2.06 -1.08
N GLU A 184 17.88 2.61 -0.05
CA GLU A 184 19.14 2.14 0.52
C GLU A 184 18.97 1.95 2.03
N ARG A 185 19.65 0.96 2.60
CA ARG A 185 19.72 0.82 4.06
C ARG A 185 20.76 1.78 4.61
N GLY A 186 20.41 2.45 5.70
CA GLY A 186 21.35 3.33 6.39
C GLY A 186 22.33 2.56 7.29
N ASP A 187 23.11 3.30 8.06
CA ASP A 187 24.14 2.77 8.98
C ASP A 187 23.58 1.78 10.02
N THR A 188 22.30 1.87 10.34
CA THR A 188 21.61 0.94 11.24
C THR A 188 20.50 0.20 10.49
N GLU A 189 20.24 -1.06 10.88
CA GLU A 189 19.19 -1.90 10.29
C GLU A 189 17.79 -1.26 10.33
N LEU A 190 17.57 -0.31 11.22
CA LEU A 190 16.30 0.37 11.46
C LEU A 190 16.21 1.73 10.75
N LYS A 191 17.18 2.04 9.89
CA LYS A 191 17.26 3.26 9.13
C LYS A 191 17.30 2.94 7.63
N GLY A 192 16.56 3.70 6.83
CA GLY A 192 16.56 3.61 5.39
C GLY A 192 16.64 4.98 4.76
N ILE A 193 17.18 5.06 3.56
CA ILE A 193 17.37 6.30 2.80
C ILE A 193 16.57 6.20 1.50
N PHE A 194 15.82 7.24 1.18
CA PHE A 194 15.13 7.38 -0.10
C PHE A 194 16.10 8.00 -1.12
N LYS A 195 16.86 7.14 -1.84
CA LYS A 195 18.03 7.54 -2.64
C LYS A 195 17.65 8.23 -3.94
N THR A 196 16.77 7.62 -4.71
CA THR A 196 16.40 8.08 -6.05
C THR A 196 14.87 8.10 -6.21
N ARG A 197 14.40 8.65 -7.33
CA ARG A 197 12.98 8.56 -7.69
C ARG A 197 12.68 7.13 -8.12
N PRO A 198 11.55 6.52 -7.66
CA PRO A 198 11.12 5.21 -8.14
C PRO A 198 10.90 5.21 -9.65
N GLU A 199 11.28 4.13 -10.32
CA GLU A 199 10.95 3.87 -11.72
C GLU A 199 9.77 2.92 -11.84
N SER A 200 9.15 2.84 -13.01
CA SER A 200 8.03 1.94 -13.27
C SER A 200 8.40 0.47 -13.06
N ASN A 201 9.65 0.10 -13.37
CA ASN A 201 10.19 -1.25 -13.21
C ASN A 201 10.38 -1.69 -11.75
N ASP A 202 10.50 -0.74 -10.83
CA ASP A 202 10.63 -1.00 -9.39
C ASP A 202 9.31 -1.45 -8.74
N CYS A 203 8.21 -1.34 -9.46
CA CYS A 203 6.90 -1.73 -8.96
C CYS A 203 6.76 -3.25 -8.98
N PRO A 204 6.57 -3.93 -7.84
CA PRO A 204 6.47 -5.39 -7.77
C PRO A 204 5.12 -5.93 -8.24
N ILE A 205 4.22 -5.07 -8.60
CA ILE A 205 2.98 -5.46 -9.26
C ILE A 205 3.35 -5.66 -10.72
N GLY A 206 3.60 -6.92 -11.13
CA GLY A 206 3.99 -7.26 -12.50
C GLY A 206 3.19 -6.47 -13.55
N GLU A 207 3.68 -6.41 -14.76
CA GLU A 207 3.23 -5.58 -15.89
C GLU A 207 1.84 -4.95 -15.71
N ILE A 208 1.84 -3.72 -15.20
CA ILE A 208 0.64 -2.89 -15.24
C ILE A 208 0.58 -2.43 -16.69
N THR A 209 -0.38 -2.95 -17.43
CA THR A 209 -0.66 -2.44 -18.78
C THR A 209 -0.94 -0.95 -18.64
N GLU A 210 0.00 -0.13 -19.05
CA GLU A 210 -0.03 1.35 -18.92
C GLU A 210 -1.17 2.02 -19.70
N SER A 211 -1.94 1.23 -20.45
CA SER A 211 -3.12 1.65 -21.21
C SER A 211 -4.36 1.91 -20.34
N LEU A 212 -4.14 2.46 -19.15
CA LEU A 212 -5.22 2.91 -18.25
C LEU A 212 -5.69 4.31 -18.60
#